data_2586d0397d288b216997c772e26e55bf
#
_entry.id   2586d0397d288b216997c772e26e55bf
#
_cell.length_a   1.000
_cell.length_b   1.000
_cell.length_c   1.000
_cell.angle_alpha   90.00
_cell.angle_beta   90.00
_cell.angle_gamma   90.00
#
_symmetry.space_group_name_H-M   'P 1'
#
loop_
_entity.id
_entity.type
_entity.pdbx_description
1 polymer ?
#
loop_
_entity_poly.entity_id
_entity_poly.type
_entity_poly.pdbx_seq_one_letter_code
_entity_poly.pdbx_strand_id
1 'polypeptide(L)'
;MKQDNLGIPKNIITFWHENASLPPLFAENIKTTLKNNHGCNHLHLDDHDALALVEEFFPHLAEFYREMRIPAARSDISRLVALYLYGGVYVDVSMIINEAIHNHFDPTDQIFLVRQDTNPIFKNWPHAANILNGLIGAE
;
A
#
# COMPACT_ATOMS: atom_id res chain seq x y z
N MET A 1 -9.79 -14.78 -4.55
CA MET A 1 -9.64 -15.34 -5.90
C MET A 1 -9.38 -14.20 -6.87
N LYS A 2 -8.17 -14.17 -7.42
CA LYS A 2 -7.87 -13.23 -8.52
C LYS A 2 -8.79 -13.59 -9.68
N GLN A 3 -9.65 -12.66 -10.09
CA GLN A 3 -10.31 -12.78 -11.38
C GLN A 3 -9.23 -12.60 -12.46
N ASP A 4 -9.34 -13.31 -13.57
CA ASP A 4 -8.46 -13.20 -14.75
C ASP A 4 -8.58 -11.82 -15.44
N ASN A 5 -8.60 -10.75 -14.66
CA ASN A 5 -8.53 -9.39 -15.15
C ASN A 5 -7.04 -9.05 -15.32
N LEU A 6 -6.60 -9.00 -16.55
CA LEU A 6 -5.30 -8.46 -16.91
C LEU A 6 -5.11 -7.06 -16.30
N GLY A 7 -4.00 -6.87 -15.58
CA GLY A 7 -3.59 -5.59 -15.03
C GLY A 7 -3.97 -5.36 -13.56
N ILE A 8 -3.56 -4.20 -13.04
CA ILE A 8 -3.70 -3.83 -11.62
C ILE A 8 -5.18 -3.59 -11.27
N PRO A 9 -5.74 -4.32 -10.28
CA PRO A 9 -7.14 -4.16 -9.87
C PRO A 9 -7.46 -2.77 -9.33
N LYS A 10 -8.72 -2.34 -9.46
CA LYS A 10 -9.19 -1.05 -8.94
C LYS A 10 -9.45 -1.11 -7.44
N ASN A 11 -8.41 -1.39 -6.67
CA ASN A 11 -8.41 -1.36 -5.23
C ASN A 11 -7.40 -0.30 -4.75
N ILE A 12 -7.80 0.53 -3.80
CA ILE A 12 -6.91 1.38 -3.01
C ILE A 12 -6.74 0.74 -1.65
N ILE A 13 -5.51 0.41 -1.29
CA ILE A 13 -5.17 -0.25 -0.03
C ILE A 13 -4.43 0.74 0.86
N THR A 14 -4.86 0.87 2.10
CA THR A 14 -4.21 1.69 3.12
C THR A 14 -4.03 0.89 4.40
N PHE A 15 -3.06 1.27 5.21
CA PHE A 15 -2.79 0.63 6.49
C PHE A 15 -2.53 1.67 7.58
N TRP A 16 -3.08 1.42 8.77
CA TRP A 16 -2.69 2.10 9.99
C TRP A 16 -2.74 1.10 11.15
N HIS A 17 -1.68 1.03 11.95
CA HIS A 17 -1.50 -0.01 12.98
C HIS A 17 -2.67 -0.12 13.98
N GLU A 18 -3.34 0.99 14.30
CA GLU A 18 -4.46 1.04 15.21
C GLU A 18 -5.52 2.05 14.74
N ASN A 19 -6.65 1.58 14.24
CA ASN A 19 -7.69 2.44 13.66
C ASN A 19 -8.17 3.54 14.61
N ALA A 20 -8.28 3.27 15.91
CA ALA A 20 -8.71 4.25 16.91
C ALA A 20 -7.72 5.42 17.07
N SER A 21 -6.45 5.23 16.68
CA SER A 21 -5.37 6.24 16.77
C SER A 21 -5.05 6.91 15.43
N LEU A 22 -5.83 6.66 14.37
CA LEU A 22 -5.60 7.29 13.06
C LEU A 22 -5.71 8.82 13.19
N PRO A 23 -4.61 9.56 12.90
CA PRO A 23 -4.65 11.02 12.99
C PRO A 23 -5.68 11.62 12.02
N PRO A 24 -6.42 12.69 12.42
CA PRO A 24 -7.42 13.34 11.56
C PRO A 24 -6.86 13.77 10.20
N LEU A 25 -5.61 14.22 10.15
CA LEU A 25 -4.95 14.58 8.91
C LEU A 25 -4.85 13.38 7.95
N PHE A 26 -4.51 12.21 8.46
CA PHE A 26 -4.38 11.00 7.63
C PHE A 26 -5.75 10.48 7.17
N ALA A 27 -6.77 10.60 8.02
CA ALA A 27 -8.15 10.32 7.61
C ALA A 27 -8.61 11.23 6.46
N GLU A 28 -8.25 12.52 6.48
CA GLU A 28 -8.56 13.45 5.39
C GLU A 28 -7.75 13.16 4.12
N ASN A 29 -6.49 12.72 4.24
CA ASN A 29 -5.67 12.28 3.11
C ASN A 29 -6.32 11.08 2.40
N ILE A 30 -6.75 10.07 3.17
CA ILE A 30 -7.47 8.90 2.64
C ILE A 30 -8.73 9.36 1.90
N LYS A 31 -9.55 10.19 2.53
CA LYS A 31 -10.79 10.70 1.94
C LYS A 31 -10.55 11.45 0.63
N THR A 32 -9.52 12.29 0.57
CA THR A 32 -9.16 13.02 -0.65
C THR A 32 -8.68 12.07 -1.75
N THR A 33 -7.84 11.10 -1.40
CA THR A 33 -7.39 10.05 -2.33
C THR A 33 -8.58 9.27 -2.92
N LEU A 34 -9.54 8.85 -2.08
CA LEU A 34 -10.72 8.11 -2.53
C LEU A 34 -11.64 8.96 -3.40
N LYS A 35 -11.82 10.25 -3.08
CA LYS A 35 -12.59 11.19 -3.89
C LYS A 35 -12.02 11.29 -5.32
N ASN A 36 -10.71 11.32 -5.45
CA ASN A 36 -10.04 11.40 -6.76
C ASN A 36 -10.00 10.04 -7.49
N ASN A 37 -10.29 8.95 -6.77
CA ASN A 37 -10.28 7.57 -7.27
C ASN A 37 -11.64 6.87 -7.04
N HIS A 38 -12.73 7.58 -7.31
CA HIS A 38 -14.10 7.15 -7.00
C HIS A 38 -14.59 5.87 -7.71
N GLY A 39 -13.81 5.30 -8.59
CA GLY A 39 -14.10 3.99 -9.22
C GLY A 39 -13.39 2.81 -8.55
N CYS A 40 -12.63 3.07 -7.47
CA CYS A 40 -11.86 2.06 -6.77
C CYS A 40 -12.55 1.59 -5.49
N ASN A 41 -12.39 0.31 -5.16
CA ASN A 41 -12.71 -0.19 -3.83
C ASN A 41 -11.66 0.29 -2.84
N HIS A 42 -12.05 0.52 -1.59
CA HIS A 42 -11.12 0.86 -0.52
C HIS A 42 -10.98 -0.32 0.45
N LEU A 43 -9.76 -0.75 0.68
CA LEU A 43 -9.37 -1.72 1.68
C LEU A 43 -8.45 -1.04 2.69
N HIS A 44 -8.98 -0.74 3.88
CA HIS A 44 -8.18 -0.22 4.99
C HIS A 44 -7.93 -1.33 6.00
N LEU A 45 -6.65 -1.56 6.31
CA LEU A 45 -6.21 -2.60 7.23
C LEU A 45 -5.61 -1.97 8.48
N ASP A 46 -5.83 -2.62 9.62
CA ASP A 46 -5.06 -2.39 10.85
C ASP A 46 -4.19 -3.61 11.20
N ASP A 47 -3.52 -3.57 12.35
CA ASP A 47 -2.68 -4.68 12.81
C ASP A 47 -3.47 -5.98 13.02
N HIS A 48 -4.72 -5.90 13.46
CA HIS A 48 -5.58 -7.06 13.66
C HIS A 48 -5.97 -7.70 12.33
N ASP A 49 -6.38 -6.88 11.35
CA ASP A 49 -6.73 -7.35 10.02
C ASP A 49 -5.53 -7.98 9.33
N ALA A 50 -4.38 -7.31 9.39
CA ALA A 50 -3.15 -7.79 8.76
C ALA A 50 -2.66 -9.10 9.40
N LEU A 51 -2.71 -9.22 10.74
CA LEU A 51 -2.36 -10.46 11.43
C LEU A 51 -3.29 -11.61 11.01
N ALA A 52 -4.61 -11.36 10.92
CA ALA A 52 -5.56 -12.38 10.48
C ALA A 52 -5.25 -12.90 9.07
N LEU A 53 -4.90 -12.00 8.15
CA LEU A 53 -4.46 -12.38 6.79
C LEU A 53 -3.15 -13.18 6.81
N VAL A 54 -2.19 -12.78 7.66
CA VAL A 54 -0.93 -13.52 7.80
C VAL A 54 -1.16 -14.92 8.38
N GLU A 55 -2.01 -15.05 9.41
CA GLU A 55 -2.34 -16.35 10.02
C GLU A 55 -3.02 -17.30 9.04
N GLU A 56 -3.92 -16.78 8.21
CA GLU A 56 -4.67 -17.58 7.26
C GLU A 56 -3.83 -18.00 6.04
N PHE A 57 -3.11 -17.07 5.43
CA PHE A 57 -2.44 -17.29 4.14
C PHE A 57 -0.93 -17.52 4.24
N PHE A 58 -0.29 -17.05 5.33
CA PHE A 58 1.16 -17.13 5.54
C PHE A 58 1.49 -17.56 6.99
N PRO A 59 0.96 -18.69 7.49
CA PRO A 59 1.04 -19.06 8.91
C PRO A 59 2.48 -19.16 9.43
N HIS A 60 3.46 -19.43 8.56
CA HIS A 60 4.88 -19.45 8.90
C HIS A 60 5.45 -18.07 9.25
N LEU A 61 4.77 -16.98 8.90
CA LEU A 61 5.15 -15.60 9.24
C LEU A 61 4.40 -15.05 10.46
N ALA A 62 3.39 -15.76 10.97
CA ALA A 62 2.50 -15.24 12.00
C ALA A 62 3.22 -14.89 13.31
N GLU A 63 4.12 -15.75 13.77
CA GLU A 63 4.91 -15.50 14.97
C GLU A 63 5.83 -14.28 14.78
N PHE A 64 6.53 -14.22 13.65
CA PHE A 64 7.39 -13.09 13.31
C PHE A 64 6.59 -11.77 13.27
N TYR A 65 5.40 -11.77 12.68
CA TYR A 65 4.51 -10.60 12.65
C TYR A 65 4.09 -10.16 14.06
N ARG A 66 3.71 -11.10 14.94
CA ARG A 66 3.32 -10.80 16.32
C ARG A 66 4.44 -10.21 17.16
N GLU A 67 5.68 -10.69 16.96
CA GLU A 67 6.84 -10.20 17.69
C GLU A 67 7.36 -8.84 17.21
N MET A 68 6.93 -8.41 16.03
CA MET A 68 7.36 -7.16 15.43
C MET A 68 6.77 -5.98 16.20
N ARG A 69 7.64 -5.15 16.81
CA ARG A 69 7.21 -4.05 17.68
C ARG A 69 7.12 -2.71 16.96
N ILE A 70 7.69 -2.60 15.77
CA ILE A 70 7.78 -1.34 15.02
C ILE A 70 6.60 -1.26 14.06
N PRO A 71 5.67 -0.29 14.22
CA PRO A 71 4.50 -0.17 13.34
C PRO A 71 4.84 -0.01 11.86
N ALA A 72 5.92 0.72 11.55
CA ALA A 72 6.39 0.89 10.17
C ALA A 72 6.79 -0.46 9.53
N ALA A 73 7.45 -1.34 10.29
CA ALA A 73 7.82 -2.66 9.79
C ALA A 73 6.59 -3.57 9.58
N ARG A 74 5.58 -3.47 10.45
CA ARG A 74 4.29 -4.16 10.25
C ARG A 74 3.60 -3.65 8.99
N SER A 75 3.62 -2.34 8.76
CA SER A 75 3.10 -1.73 7.54
C SER A 75 3.78 -2.29 6.28
N ASP A 76 5.09 -2.50 6.30
CA ASP A 76 5.84 -3.05 5.16
C ASP A 76 5.39 -4.47 4.81
N ILE A 77 5.14 -5.33 5.81
CA ILE A 77 4.59 -6.67 5.57
C ILE A 77 3.13 -6.59 5.13
N SER A 78 2.32 -5.81 5.84
CA SER A 78 0.88 -5.72 5.57
C SER A 78 0.57 -5.28 4.15
N ARG A 79 1.32 -4.29 3.62
CA ARG A 79 1.15 -3.85 2.23
C ARG A 79 1.46 -4.93 1.22
N LEU A 80 2.53 -5.71 1.45
CA LEU A 80 2.90 -6.80 0.54
C LEU A 80 1.89 -7.95 0.59
N VAL A 81 1.43 -8.33 1.78
CA VAL A 81 0.39 -9.35 1.96
C VAL A 81 -0.91 -8.92 1.27
N ALA A 82 -1.34 -7.68 1.50
CA ALA A 82 -2.57 -7.17 0.90
C ALA A 82 -2.48 -7.09 -0.64
N LEU A 83 -1.37 -6.59 -1.17
CA LEU A 83 -1.14 -6.54 -2.62
C LEU A 83 -1.09 -7.95 -3.24
N TYR A 84 -0.45 -8.91 -2.57
CA TYR A 84 -0.39 -10.29 -3.04
C TYR A 84 -1.77 -10.95 -3.10
N LEU A 85 -2.61 -10.71 -2.08
CA LEU A 85 -3.93 -11.36 -1.97
C LEU A 85 -5.01 -10.69 -2.82
N TYR A 86 -5.00 -9.36 -2.89
CA TYR A 86 -6.10 -8.59 -3.49
C TYR A 86 -5.71 -7.85 -4.75
N GLY A 87 -4.42 -7.59 -4.96
CA GLY A 87 -3.97 -6.68 -5.99
C GLY A 87 -4.47 -5.24 -5.77
N GLY A 88 -4.05 -4.32 -6.61
CA GLY A 88 -4.45 -2.93 -6.52
C GLY A 88 -3.29 -1.99 -6.24
N VAL A 89 -3.56 -0.86 -5.62
CA VAL A 89 -2.57 0.17 -5.29
C VAL A 89 -2.55 0.42 -3.78
N TYR A 90 -1.40 0.14 -3.17
CA TYR A 90 -1.15 0.55 -1.79
C TYR A 90 -0.73 2.03 -1.76
N VAL A 91 -1.33 2.79 -0.85
CA VAL A 91 -1.06 4.21 -0.62
C VAL A 91 -0.85 4.44 0.87
N ASP A 92 0.32 4.95 1.26
CA ASP A 92 0.55 5.37 2.63
C ASP A 92 -0.45 6.45 3.05
N VAL A 93 -0.96 6.35 4.27
CA VAL A 93 -1.94 7.31 4.81
C VAL A 93 -1.41 8.75 4.92
N SER A 94 -0.09 8.92 4.91
CA SER A 94 0.57 10.23 4.86
C SER A 94 0.55 10.87 3.45
N MET A 95 0.13 10.12 2.43
CA MET A 95 0.11 10.56 1.03
C MET A 95 -1.31 10.90 0.57
N ILE A 96 -1.38 11.73 -0.47
CA ILE A 96 -2.60 12.05 -1.20
C ILE A 96 -2.37 11.74 -2.67
N ILE A 97 -3.28 11.00 -3.28
CA ILE A 97 -3.34 10.82 -4.73
C ILE A 97 -4.31 11.84 -5.30
N ASN A 98 -3.79 12.83 -6.01
CA ASN A 98 -4.57 13.99 -6.48
C ASN A 98 -5.34 13.75 -7.78
N GLU A 99 -5.13 12.59 -8.42
CA GLU A 99 -5.76 12.24 -9.70
C GLU A 99 -6.11 10.75 -9.73
N ALA A 100 -6.84 10.32 -10.75
CA ALA A 100 -7.20 8.90 -10.92
C ALA A 100 -5.97 8.08 -11.26
N ILE A 101 -5.40 7.38 -10.27
CA ILE A 101 -4.12 6.66 -10.38
C ILE A 101 -4.13 5.62 -11.51
N HIS A 102 -5.29 4.98 -11.76
CA HIS A 102 -5.42 3.96 -12.80
C HIS A 102 -5.34 4.51 -14.23
N ASN A 103 -5.37 5.84 -14.42
CA ASN A 103 -5.10 6.44 -15.72
C ASN A 103 -3.62 6.40 -16.12
N HIS A 104 -2.74 6.06 -15.16
CA HIS A 104 -1.30 5.94 -15.38
C HIS A 104 -0.84 4.51 -15.66
N PHE A 105 -1.77 3.54 -15.68
CA PHE A 105 -1.46 2.14 -15.93
C PHE A 105 -1.96 1.70 -17.30
N ASP A 106 -1.14 0.89 -17.98
CA ASP A 106 -1.62 0.10 -19.09
C ASP A 106 -2.40 -1.13 -18.59
N PRO A 107 -3.40 -1.62 -19.34
CA PRO A 107 -4.17 -2.81 -18.93
C PRO A 107 -3.35 -4.07 -18.71
N THR A 108 -2.12 -4.10 -19.20
CA THR A 108 -1.18 -5.21 -19.09
C THR A 108 -0.12 -5.03 -18.00
N ASP A 109 -0.13 -3.89 -17.29
CA ASP A 109 0.83 -3.65 -16.22
C ASP A 109 0.54 -4.59 -15.05
N GLN A 110 1.58 -5.29 -14.60
CA GLN A 110 1.51 -6.20 -13.46
C GLN A 110 2.04 -5.56 -12.18
N ILE A 111 2.96 -4.62 -12.30
CA ILE A 111 3.57 -3.90 -11.17
C ILE A 111 3.71 -2.43 -11.53
N PHE A 112 3.38 -1.58 -10.58
CA PHE A 112 3.60 -0.14 -10.62
C PHE A 112 4.49 0.29 -9.46
N LEU A 113 5.59 0.94 -9.77
CA LEU A 113 6.55 1.45 -8.79
C LEU A 113 6.84 2.91 -9.06
N VAL A 114 6.89 3.73 -8.03
CA VAL A 114 7.27 5.14 -8.14
C VAL A 114 8.72 5.33 -7.80
N ARG A 115 9.45 5.94 -8.71
CA ARG A 115 10.83 6.35 -8.48
C ARG A 115 10.86 7.72 -7.79
N GLN A 116 11.55 7.80 -6.68
CA GLN A 116 11.78 9.06 -5.97
C GLN A 116 13.18 9.61 -6.34
N ASP A 117 13.21 10.63 -7.19
CA ASP A 117 14.48 11.20 -7.69
C ASP A 117 15.12 12.25 -6.75
N THR A 118 14.42 12.69 -5.72
CA THR A 118 14.82 13.86 -4.93
C THR A 118 14.83 13.61 -3.41
N ASN A 119 15.66 12.69 -2.95
CA ASN A 119 15.98 12.71 -1.52
C ASN A 119 17.29 13.52 -1.32
N PRO A 120 17.23 14.72 -0.69
CA PRO A 120 18.40 15.56 -0.47
C PRO A 120 19.47 14.89 0.39
N ILE A 121 19.12 13.86 1.18
CA ILE A 121 20.05 13.08 2.00
C ILE A 121 20.98 12.21 1.13
N PHE A 122 20.55 11.82 -0.08
CA PHE A 122 21.31 10.96 -0.98
C PHE A 122 21.88 11.66 -2.22
N LYS A 123 21.94 13.01 -2.20
CA LYS A 123 22.47 13.82 -3.31
C LYS A 123 23.87 13.40 -3.79
N ASN A 124 24.66 12.78 -2.92
CA ASN A 124 26.03 12.36 -3.21
C ASN A 124 26.16 10.87 -3.59
N TRP A 125 25.04 10.15 -3.72
CA TRP A 125 25.05 8.76 -4.19
C TRP A 125 24.61 8.70 -5.65
N PRO A 126 25.54 8.52 -6.59
CA PRO A 126 25.27 8.66 -8.04
C PRO A 126 24.32 7.58 -8.60
N HIS A 127 23.90 6.60 -7.80
CA HIS A 127 23.01 5.52 -8.20
C HIS A 127 21.79 5.32 -7.28
N ALA A 128 21.51 6.26 -6.38
CA ALA A 128 20.40 6.15 -5.45
C ALA A 128 19.07 6.57 -6.10
N ALA A 129 18.58 5.76 -7.02
CA ALA A 129 17.17 5.76 -7.34
C ALA A 129 16.44 5.00 -6.24
N ASN A 130 15.74 5.71 -5.35
CA ASN A 130 14.91 5.07 -4.35
C ASN A 130 13.52 4.77 -4.93
N ILE A 131 13.05 3.56 -4.71
CA ILE A 131 11.65 3.21 -4.93
C ILE A 131 10.87 3.71 -3.73
N LEU A 132 9.83 4.51 -3.99
CA LEU A 132 8.90 4.97 -2.97
C LEU A 132 7.99 3.81 -2.57
N ASN A 133 8.26 3.17 -1.44
CA ASN A 133 7.45 2.05 -0.97
C ASN A 133 6.08 2.48 -0.38
N GLY A 134 5.86 3.76 -0.20
CA GLY A 134 4.56 4.32 0.21
C GLY A 134 3.50 4.32 -0.90
N LEU A 135 3.89 4.02 -2.15
CA LEU A 135 3.00 3.93 -3.30
C LEU A 135 3.46 2.78 -4.21
N ILE A 136 2.74 1.67 -4.17
CA ILE A 136 3.03 0.45 -4.93
C ILE A 136 1.74 -0.10 -5.51
N GLY A 137 1.74 -0.44 -6.80
CA GLY A 137 0.66 -1.17 -7.43
C GLY A 137 1.08 -2.57 -7.83
N ALA A 138 0.18 -3.54 -7.73
CA ALA A 138 0.38 -4.92 -8.18
C ALA A 138 -0.93 -5.55 -8.67
N GLU A 139 -0.78 -6.49 -9.63
CA GLU A 139 -1.83 -7.37 -10.12
C GLU A 139 -2.30 -8.36 -9.06
#